data_23d9d0ae47637233f9e87a80ee13f320
#
_entry.id   23d9d0ae47637233f9e87a80ee13f320
#
_cell.length_a   1.000
_cell.length_b   1.000
_cell.length_c   1.000
_cell.angle_alpha   90.00
_cell.angle_beta   90.00
_cell.angle_gamma   90.00
#
_symmetry.space_group_name_H-M   'P 1'
#
loop_
_entity.id
_entity.type
_entity.pdbx_description
1 polymer ?
#
loop_
_entity_poly.entity_id
_entity_poly.type
_entity_poly.pdbx_seq_one_letter_code
_entity_poly.pdbx_strand_id
1 'polypeptide(L)'
;KLAALTAKGELEIGQQFVYESITGSLFRGVAVQEVDIAGGKGIIPQITGSAYITGLNEWVIDEDDPLRYGFLLGKYEKKHQPSERERIVVAAWELFHEVGYDSTSVDAISERAGVARETFNKYFEKKDDLEHTLGDLFDEKYAQLMVNMNPEFSCFDKLVYLNKELFTLIDNMVPFELVRHIYAEEKSEQQELLSETRFYYKLITRIIRDGQSSGEFAREESAEEIAEDYASLERGIIYDWCVRGGAVSLTKKGQSIITMYLEHIKL
;
A
#
# COMPACT_ATOMS: atom_id res chain seq x y z
N LYS A 1 30.01 -7.46 10.19
CA LYS A 1 31.21 -6.85 9.57
C LYS A 1 31.14 -5.32 9.64
N LEU A 2 30.06 -4.69 9.09
CA LEU A 2 29.88 -3.25 9.07
C LEU A 2 30.01 -2.65 10.49
N ALA A 3 29.20 -3.10 11.45
CA ALA A 3 29.24 -2.62 12.83
C ALA A 3 30.62 -2.82 13.50
N ALA A 4 31.29 -3.93 13.21
CA ALA A 4 32.61 -4.20 13.77
C ALA A 4 33.70 -3.26 13.21
N LEU A 5 33.63 -2.91 11.93
CA LEU A 5 34.54 -1.96 11.30
C LEU A 5 34.30 -0.54 11.83
N THR A 6 33.04 -0.14 11.98
CA THR A 6 32.68 1.16 12.56
C THR A 6 33.13 1.28 14.00
N ALA A 7 32.90 0.23 14.82
CA ALA A 7 33.32 0.22 16.23
C ALA A 7 34.86 0.26 16.41
N LYS A 8 35.63 -0.22 15.43
CA LYS A 8 37.09 -0.14 15.41
C LYS A 8 37.64 1.17 14.83
N GLY A 9 36.77 2.06 14.34
CA GLY A 9 37.17 3.28 13.63
C GLY A 9 37.77 3.04 12.24
N GLU A 10 37.60 1.84 11.69
CA GLU A 10 38.06 1.44 10.34
C GLU A 10 37.05 1.82 9.25
N LEU A 11 35.83 2.26 9.63
CA LEU A 11 34.77 2.70 8.73
C LEU A 11 34.00 3.85 9.38
N GLU A 12 33.87 4.97 8.68
CA GLU A 12 33.12 6.13 9.14
C GLU A 12 31.61 6.01 8.88
N ILE A 13 30.80 6.74 9.64
CA ILE A 13 29.36 6.88 9.38
C ILE A 13 29.17 7.55 8.01
N GLY A 14 28.29 7.00 7.20
CA GLY A 14 28.06 7.44 5.81
C GLY A 14 29.06 6.86 4.79
N GLN A 15 30.13 6.23 5.21
CA GLN A 15 31.11 5.63 4.30
C GLN A 15 30.60 4.29 3.76
N GLN A 16 30.73 4.10 2.45
CA GLN A 16 30.34 2.85 1.79
C GLN A 16 31.41 1.77 1.98
N PHE A 17 30.98 0.60 2.35
CA PHE A 17 31.76 -0.63 2.43
C PHE A 17 31.23 -1.64 1.42
N VAL A 18 32.11 -2.17 0.57
CA VAL A 18 31.75 -3.20 -0.40
C VAL A 18 32.28 -4.55 0.08
N TYR A 19 31.42 -5.55 0.07
CA TYR A 19 31.74 -6.91 0.44
C TYR A 19 31.38 -7.85 -0.72
N GLU A 20 32.35 -8.66 -1.13
CA GLU A 20 32.17 -9.71 -2.12
C GLU A 20 31.93 -11.05 -1.40
N SER A 21 30.88 -11.77 -1.78
CA SER A 21 30.58 -13.10 -1.28
C SER A 21 31.46 -14.13 -1.95
N ILE A 22 31.50 -15.35 -1.42
CA ILE A 22 32.22 -16.48 -2.01
C ILE A 22 31.77 -16.82 -3.45
N THR A 23 30.57 -16.40 -3.82
CA THR A 23 29.98 -16.57 -5.16
C THR A 23 30.24 -15.38 -6.09
N GLY A 24 31.04 -14.40 -5.68
CA GLY A 24 31.32 -13.20 -6.45
C GLY A 24 30.21 -12.12 -6.40
N SER A 25 29.13 -12.35 -5.66
CA SER A 25 28.07 -11.34 -5.51
C SER A 25 28.53 -10.20 -4.62
N LEU A 26 28.27 -8.97 -5.05
CA LEU A 26 28.65 -7.77 -4.32
C LEU A 26 27.51 -7.26 -3.43
N PHE A 27 27.83 -7.02 -2.18
CA PHE A 27 26.97 -6.32 -1.22
C PHE A 27 27.60 -4.97 -0.88
N ARG A 28 26.80 -3.92 -0.89
CA ARG A 28 27.20 -2.58 -0.47
C ARG A 28 26.52 -2.26 0.85
N GLY A 29 27.29 -1.86 1.84
CA GLY A 29 26.78 -1.49 3.15
C GLY A 29 27.23 -0.09 3.54
N VAL A 30 26.37 0.63 4.21
CA VAL A 30 26.64 1.96 4.79
C VAL A 30 26.15 1.94 6.23
N ALA A 31 26.98 2.37 7.18
CA ALA A 31 26.53 2.70 8.53
C ALA A 31 25.87 4.11 8.47
N VAL A 32 24.54 4.15 8.45
CA VAL A 32 23.80 5.40 8.22
C VAL A 32 23.87 6.30 9.45
N GLN A 33 23.75 5.70 10.64
CA GLN A 33 23.69 6.43 11.90
C GLN A 33 24.21 5.56 13.04
N GLU A 34 24.85 6.20 14.01
CA GLU A 34 25.15 5.60 15.31
C GLU A 34 23.95 5.78 16.26
N VAL A 35 23.64 4.76 17.04
CA VAL A 35 22.52 4.74 17.99
C VAL A 35 22.95 4.14 19.31
N ASP A 36 22.37 4.62 20.41
CA ASP A 36 22.57 4.02 21.71
C ASP A 36 21.65 2.80 21.88
N ILE A 37 22.23 1.66 22.22
CA ILE A 37 21.52 0.41 22.51
C ILE A 37 21.87 -0.08 23.93
N ALA A 38 21.03 -0.96 24.48
CA ALA A 38 21.29 -1.55 25.78
C ALA A 38 22.66 -2.27 25.77
N GLY A 39 23.63 -1.71 26.47
CA GLY A 39 24.98 -2.27 26.58
C GLY A 39 26.04 -1.61 25.71
N GLY A 40 25.75 -0.51 24.99
CA GLY A 40 26.75 0.23 24.23
C GLY A 40 26.25 0.98 23.01
N LYS A 41 27.16 1.22 22.06
CA LYS A 41 26.89 1.87 20.79
C LYS A 41 26.55 0.85 19.71
N GLY A 42 25.52 1.11 18.93
CA GLY A 42 25.13 0.37 17.75
C GLY A 42 25.15 1.23 16.49
N ILE A 43 24.88 0.64 15.33
CA ILE A 43 24.69 1.37 14.08
C ILE A 43 23.36 0.98 13.44
N ILE A 44 22.78 1.89 12.66
CA ILE A 44 21.72 1.59 11.69
C ILE A 44 22.41 1.29 10.36
N PRO A 45 22.41 0.02 9.87
CA PRO A 45 23.02 -0.33 8.60
C PRO A 45 21.99 -0.19 7.46
N GLN A 46 22.45 0.32 6.32
CA GLN A 46 21.79 0.15 5.03
C GLN A 46 22.62 -0.84 4.21
N ILE A 47 21.97 -1.90 3.69
CA ILE A 47 22.64 -2.93 2.88
C ILE A 47 21.93 -3.02 1.54
N THR A 48 22.71 -2.94 0.45
CA THR A 48 22.23 -3.09 -0.92
C THR A 48 22.92 -4.28 -1.57
N GLY A 49 22.15 -5.13 -2.22
CA GLY A 49 22.62 -6.28 -2.99
C GLY A 49 21.72 -6.53 -4.17
N SER A 50 22.12 -7.44 -5.05
CA SER A 50 21.29 -7.96 -6.14
C SER A 50 20.88 -9.39 -5.84
N ALA A 51 19.67 -9.76 -6.26
CA ALA A 51 19.17 -11.11 -6.20
C ALA A 51 18.70 -11.56 -7.58
N TYR A 52 18.79 -12.86 -7.83
CA TYR A 52 18.29 -13.48 -9.05
C TYR A 52 17.09 -14.35 -8.71
N ILE A 53 16.09 -14.37 -9.59
CA ILE A 53 14.97 -15.30 -9.46
C ILE A 53 15.50 -16.69 -9.76
N THR A 54 15.53 -17.56 -8.76
CA THR A 54 16.01 -18.95 -8.86
C THR A 54 14.88 -19.96 -9.09
N GLY A 55 13.62 -19.51 -8.97
CA GLY A 55 12.45 -20.35 -9.19
C GLY A 55 11.16 -19.59 -8.89
N LEU A 56 10.07 -20.09 -9.43
CA LEU A 56 8.70 -19.72 -9.07
C LEU A 56 8.11 -20.94 -8.35
N ASN A 57 7.71 -20.76 -7.10
CA ASN A 57 7.14 -21.82 -6.28
C ASN A 57 5.70 -21.45 -5.90
N GLU A 58 4.85 -22.47 -5.91
CA GLU A 58 3.54 -22.40 -5.31
C GLU A 58 3.63 -22.95 -3.87
N TRP A 59 3.18 -22.18 -2.91
CA TRP A 59 3.20 -22.53 -1.50
C TRP A 59 1.78 -22.79 -1.02
N VAL A 60 1.56 -23.97 -0.44
CA VAL A 60 0.32 -24.25 0.29
C VAL A 60 0.56 -23.85 1.74
N ILE A 61 -0.26 -22.95 2.24
CA ILE A 61 -0.26 -22.55 3.65
C ILE A 61 -1.35 -23.37 4.33
N ASP A 62 -0.94 -24.23 5.25
CA ASP A 62 -1.83 -25.00 6.09
C ASP A 62 -2.45 -24.07 7.16
N GLU A 63 -3.76 -24.17 7.38
CA GLU A 63 -4.45 -23.34 8.38
C GLU A 63 -3.95 -23.65 9.80
N ASP A 64 -3.46 -24.85 10.04
CA ASP A 64 -2.93 -25.29 11.32
C ASP A 64 -1.42 -25.00 11.50
N ASP A 65 -0.74 -24.45 10.46
CA ASP A 65 0.67 -24.08 10.57
C ASP A 65 0.87 -22.88 11.52
N PRO A 66 1.49 -23.07 12.68
CA PRO A 66 1.75 -21.98 13.62
C PRO A 66 2.68 -20.90 13.06
N LEU A 67 3.38 -21.16 11.96
CA LEU A 67 4.30 -20.24 11.29
C LEU A 67 3.70 -19.62 10.02
N ARG A 68 2.45 -19.87 9.71
CA ARG A 68 1.77 -19.38 8.49
C ARG A 68 1.89 -17.87 8.25
N TYR A 69 2.02 -17.10 9.30
CA TYR A 69 2.22 -15.63 9.23
C TYR A 69 3.69 -15.20 9.36
N GLY A 70 4.61 -16.17 9.29
CA GLY A 70 6.03 -15.95 9.53
C GLY A 70 6.38 -15.83 11.01
N PHE A 71 7.64 -15.56 11.29
CA PHE A 71 8.12 -15.31 12.65
C PHE A 71 9.20 -14.23 12.63
N LEU A 72 9.31 -13.52 13.74
CA LEU A 72 10.31 -12.47 13.93
C LEU A 72 11.46 -13.00 14.77
N LEU A 73 12.70 -12.84 14.27
CA LEU A 73 13.91 -13.10 15.02
C LEU A 73 14.20 -11.89 15.92
N GLY A 74 13.66 -11.90 17.12
CA GLY A 74 13.90 -10.85 18.12
C GLY A 74 12.69 -10.57 19.01
N LYS A 75 12.92 -9.86 20.11
CA LYS A 75 11.82 -9.34 20.91
C LYS A 75 11.17 -8.19 20.15
N TYR A 76 10.02 -8.46 19.52
CA TYR A 76 9.11 -7.41 19.11
C TYR A 76 8.56 -6.79 20.39
N GLU A 77 9.01 -5.61 20.76
CA GLU A 77 8.21 -4.81 21.66
C GLU A 77 6.89 -4.56 20.93
N LYS A 78 5.78 -5.05 21.49
CA LYS A 78 4.41 -4.73 21.04
C LYS A 78 4.26 -3.22 21.12
N LYS A 79 4.71 -2.50 20.12
CA LYS A 79 4.61 -1.03 20.07
C LYS A 79 3.23 -0.55 19.68
N HIS A 80 2.32 -1.46 19.28
CA HIS A 80 0.95 -1.07 19.03
C HIS A 80 0.02 -2.25 19.37
N GLN A 81 -0.68 -2.17 20.50
CA GLN A 81 -1.95 -2.89 20.61
C GLN A 81 -2.91 -2.10 19.71
N PRO A 82 -3.53 -2.75 18.71
CA PRO A 82 -4.47 -2.05 17.85
C PRO A 82 -5.53 -1.39 18.71
N SER A 83 -5.80 -0.13 18.47
CA SER A 83 -6.84 0.63 19.14
C SER A 83 -8.20 -0.08 18.98
N GLU A 84 -9.16 0.25 19.82
CA GLU A 84 -10.51 -0.28 19.66
C GLU A 84 -11.08 0.01 18.27
N ARG A 85 -10.82 1.21 17.72
CA ARG A 85 -11.21 1.59 16.37
C ARG A 85 -10.57 0.69 15.32
N GLU A 86 -9.27 0.44 15.39
CA GLU A 86 -8.56 -0.45 14.46
C GLU A 86 -9.07 -1.87 14.51
N ARG A 87 -9.33 -2.42 15.72
CA ARG A 87 -9.93 -3.75 15.87
C ARG A 87 -11.30 -3.84 15.23
N ILE A 88 -12.15 -2.81 15.38
CA ILE A 88 -13.48 -2.74 14.76
C ILE A 88 -13.34 -2.73 13.24
N VAL A 89 -12.44 -1.91 12.68
CA VAL A 89 -12.21 -1.83 11.24
C VAL A 89 -11.74 -3.16 10.67
N VAL A 90 -10.72 -3.78 11.28
CA VAL A 90 -10.20 -5.09 10.84
C VAL A 90 -11.29 -6.16 10.89
N ALA A 91 -12.02 -6.26 12.01
CA ALA A 91 -13.11 -7.23 12.17
C ALA A 91 -14.23 -7.04 11.14
N ALA A 92 -14.57 -5.79 10.84
CA ALA A 92 -15.55 -5.48 9.80
C ALA A 92 -15.11 -5.95 8.43
N TRP A 93 -13.86 -5.65 8.05
CA TRP A 93 -13.29 -6.05 6.76
C TRP A 93 -13.21 -7.57 6.60
N GLU A 94 -12.81 -8.30 7.66
CA GLU A 94 -12.83 -9.76 7.68
C GLU A 94 -14.24 -10.31 7.43
N LEU A 95 -15.25 -9.78 8.15
CA LEU A 95 -16.64 -10.21 8.00
C LEU A 95 -17.21 -9.83 6.62
N PHE A 96 -16.90 -8.65 6.10
CA PHE A 96 -17.31 -8.27 4.74
C PHE A 96 -16.74 -9.23 3.70
N HIS A 97 -15.53 -9.72 3.90
CA HIS A 97 -14.92 -10.71 3.03
C HIS A 97 -15.55 -12.11 3.21
N GLU A 98 -15.79 -12.55 4.46
CA GLU A 98 -16.26 -13.90 4.77
C GLU A 98 -17.74 -14.10 4.40
N VAL A 99 -18.61 -13.17 4.76
CA VAL A 99 -20.07 -13.31 4.65
C VAL A 99 -20.76 -12.25 3.80
N GLY A 100 -20.01 -11.29 3.29
CA GLY A 100 -20.51 -10.16 2.48
C GLY A 100 -20.95 -8.98 3.31
N TYR A 101 -20.95 -7.80 2.67
CA TYR A 101 -21.30 -6.52 3.32
C TYR A 101 -22.73 -6.52 3.85
N ASP A 102 -23.71 -6.90 3.02
CA ASP A 102 -25.14 -6.87 3.37
C ASP A 102 -25.47 -7.81 4.53
N SER A 103 -24.82 -8.97 4.60
CA SER A 103 -25.04 -9.98 5.65
C SER A 103 -24.32 -9.67 6.96
N THR A 104 -23.44 -8.69 7.00
CA THR A 104 -22.67 -8.32 8.18
C THR A 104 -23.46 -7.34 9.05
N SER A 105 -23.58 -7.65 10.35
CA SER A 105 -24.23 -6.78 11.33
C SER A 105 -23.21 -6.09 12.25
N VAL A 106 -23.61 -4.96 12.84
CA VAL A 106 -22.81 -4.26 13.87
C VAL A 106 -22.51 -5.15 15.05
N ASP A 107 -23.47 -6.02 15.44
CA ASP A 107 -23.27 -6.96 16.56
C ASP A 107 -22.20 -8.00 16.24
N ALA A 108 -22.21 -8.56 15.02
CA ALA A 108 -21.18 -9.50 14.57
C ALA A 108 -19.79 -8.84 14.51
N ILE A 109 -19.71 -7.58 14.03
CA ILE A 109 -18.46 -6.81 14.02
C ILE A 109 -17.94 -6.59 15.43
N SER A 110 -18.82 -6.18 16.36
CA SER A 110 -18.45 -5.93 17.76
C SER A 110 -17.94 -7.18 18.44
N GLU A 111 -18.61 -8.31 18.23
CA GLU A 111 -18.21 -9.62 18.76
C GLU A 111 -16.85 -10.05 18.20
N ARG A 112 -16.65 -9.98 16.90
CA ARG A 112 -15.36 -10.31 16.22
C ARG A 112 -14.23 -9.41 16.70
N ALA A 113 -14.49 -8.11 16.88
CA ALA A 113 -13.51 -7.13 17.36
C ALA A 113 -13.18 -7.30 18.86
N GLY A 114 -13.97 -8.09 19.61
CA GLY A 114 -13.84 -8.22 21.05
C GLY A 114 -14.14 -6.92 21.78
N VAL A 115 -15.17 -6.18 21.35
CA VAL A 115 -15.63 -4.93 21.96
C VAL A 115 -17.12 -4.98 22.23
N ALA A 116 -17.60 -4.15 23.17
CA ALA A 116 -19.03 -3.96 23.37
C ALA A 116 -19.63 -3.14 22.21
N ARG A 117 -20.94 -3.32 21.95
CA ARG A 117 -21.65 -2.54 20.92
C ARG A 117 -21.59 -1.03 21.19
N GLU A 118 -21.58 -0.63 22.45
CA GLU A 118 -21.42 0.78 22.85
C GLU A 118 -20.05 1.32 22.45
N THR A 119 -19.02 0.48 22.44
CA THR A 119 -17.69 0.84 21.96
C THR A 119 -17.69 1.04 20.45
N PHE A 120 -18.39 0.18 19.69
CA PHE A 120 -18.60 0.42 18.27
C PHE A 120 -19.24 1.80 18.03
N ASN A 121 -20.38 2.06 18.70
CA ASN A 121 -21.15 3.30 18.56
C ASN A 121 -20.37 4.56 18.99
N LYS A 122 -19.29 4.43 19.74
CA LYS A 122 -18.38 5.54 20.07
C LYS A 122 -17.58 6.02 18.87
N TYR A 123 -17.27 5.11 17.93
CA TYR A 123 -16.41 5.39 16.76
C TYR A 123 -17.21 5.47 15.46
N PHE A 124 -18.31 4.76 15.35
CA PHE A 124 -19.14 4.62 14.16
C PHE A 124 -20.61 4.61 14.56
N GLU A 125 -21.45 5.44 13.94
CA GLU A 125 -22.89 5.47 14.20
C GLU A 125 -23.60 4.27 13.56
N LYS A 126 -23.15 3.89 12.37
CA LYS A 126 -23.71 2.79 11.57
C LYS A 126 -22.59 2.03 10.83
N LYS A 127 -22.93 0.88 10.24
CA LYS A 127 -22.03 0.06 9.45
C LYS A 127 -21.47 0.81 8.24
N ASP A 128 -22.28 1.67 7.63
CA ASP A 128 -21.90 2.44 6.44
C ASP A 128 -20.72 3.41 6.70
N ASP A 129 -20.55 3.86 7.94
CA ASP A 129 -19.43 4.73 8.32
C ASP A 129 -18.07 4.02 8.16
N LEU A 130 -18.08 2.68 8.14
CA LEU A 130 -16.88 1.89 7.88
C LEU A 130 -16.42 1.98 6.41
N GLU A 131 -17.30 2.39 5.50
CA GLU A 131 -16.96 2.60 4.09
C GLU A 131 -15.90 3.69 3.93
N HIS A 132 -15.96 4.75 4.76
CA HIS A 132 -14.96 5.81 4.80
C HIS A 132 -13.55 5.28 5.15
N THR A 133 -13.47 4.15 5.88
CA THR A 133 -12.19 3.53 6.22
C THR A 133 -11.49 2.90 5.00
N LEU A 134 -12.20 2.65 3.90
CA LEU A 134 -11.58 2.20 2.65
C LEU A 134 -10.65 3.25 2.08
N GLY A 135 -11.06 4.50 2.15
CA GLY A 135 -10.22 5.59 1.76
C GLY A 135 -8.94 5.70 2.58
N ASP A 136 -9.06 5.59 3.90
CA ASP A 136 -7.91 5.59 4.80
C ASP A 136 -6.96 4.42 4.47
N LEU A 137 -7.52 3.22 4.21
CA LEU A 137 -6.75 2.04 3.81
C LEU A 137 -5.98 2.28 2.50
N PHE A 138 -6.60 2.90 1.51
CA PHE A 138 -5.94 3.23 0.25
C PHE A 138 -4.83 4.27 0.46
N ASP A 139 -5.08 5.32 1.23
CA ASP A 139 -4.08 6.35 1.53
C ASP A 139 -2.89 5.78 2.30
N GLU A 140 -3.12 4.90 3.27
CA GLU A 140 -2.06 4.19 3.98
C GLU A 140 -1.27 3.27 3.05
N LYS A 141 -1.95 2.53 2.17
CA LYS A 141 -1.29 1.69 1.17
C LYS A 141 -0.41 2.52 0.23
N TYR A 142 -0.90 3.64 -0.25
CA TYR A 142 -0.10 4.54 -1.09
C TYR A 142 1.13 5.08 -0.37
N ALA A 143 1.00 5.45 0.91
CA ALA A 143 2.13 5.89 1.72
C ALA A 143 3.20 4.78 1.85
N GLN A 144 2.78 3.52 2.08
CA GLN A 144 3.68 2.37 2.13
C GLN A 144 4.34 2.10 0.77
N LEU A 145 3.58 2.18 -0.32
CA LEU A 145 4.10 1.99 -1.68
C LEU A 145 5.18 3.02 -2.02
N MET A 146 4.99 4.28 -1.62
CA MET A 146 6.00 5.33 -1.83
C MET A 146 7.32 5.04 -1.11
N VAL A 147 7.28 4.48 0.09
CA VAL A 147 8.50 4.10 0.84
C VAL A 147 9.25 2.96 0.16
N ASN A 148 8.52 2.00 -0.44
CA ASN A 148 9.08 0.79 -1.02
C ASN A 148 9.30 0.89 -2.55
N MET A 149 8.88 1.98 -3.16
CA MET A 149 9.00 2.19 -4.60
C MET A 149 10.46 2.27 -5.03
N ASN A 150 10.76 1.68 -6.19
CA ASN A 150 12.09 1.82 -6.79
C ASN A 150 12.38 3.31 -7.07
N PRO A 151 13.43 3.89 -6.49
CA PRO A 151 13.76 5.31 -6.69
C PRO A 151 14.14 5.65 -8.16
N GLU A 152 14.54 4.66 -8.94
CA GLU A 152 14.90 4.82 -10.37
C GLU A 152 13.67 4.83 -11.31
N PHE A 153 12.45 4.63 -10.79
CA PHE A 153 11.27 4.71 -11.63
C PHE A 153 11.09 6.12 -12.19
N SER A 154 10.81 6.20 -13.49
CA SER A 154 10.30 7.40 -14.14
C SER A 154 8.95 7.82 -13.55
N CYS A 155 8.48 9.01 -13.84
CA CYS A 155 7.15 9.44 -13.37
C CYS A 155 6.03 8.59 -13.98
N PHE A 156 6.19 8.19 -15.23
CA PHE A 156 5.32 7.22 -15.89
C PHE A 156 5.28 5.87 -15.14
N ASP A 157 6.46 5.30 -14.87
CA ASP A 157 6.55 4.01 -14.17
C ASP A 157 5.95 4.06 -12.75
N LYS A 158 6.11 5.20 -12.05
CA LYS A 158 5.50 5.41 -10.73
C LYS A 158 3.98 5.36 -10.80
N LEU A 159 3.37 6.06 -11.77
CA LEU A 159 1.90 6.07 -11.94
C LEU A 159 1.38 4.68 -12.33
N VAL A 160 2.04 3.98 -13.25
CA VAL A 160 1.69 2.61 -13.64
C VAL A 160 1.80 1.66 -12.45
N TYR A 161 2.87 1.79 -11.67
CA TYR A 161 3.09 0.97 -10.47
C TYR A 161 2.01 1.19 -9.42
N LEU A 162 1.70 2.45 -9.08
CA LEU A 162 0.67 2.80 -8.08
C LEU A 162 -0.70 2.28 -8.49
N ASN A 163 -1.09 2.46 -9.76
CA ASN A 163 -2.34 1.95 -10.28
C ASN A 163 -2.42 0.41 -10.21
N LYS A 164 -1.36 -0.28 -10.63
CA LYS A 164 -1.29 -1.74 -10.54
C LYS A 164 -1.50 -2.23 -9.11
N GLU A 165 -0.82 -1.61 -8.16
CA GLU A 165 -0.91 -2.01 -6.75
C GLU A 165 -2.29 -1.72 -6.16
N LEU A 166 -2.94 -0.60 -6.53
CA LEU A 166 -4.32 -0.31 -6.15
C LEU A 166 -5.28 -1.37 -6.69
N PHE A 167 -5.22 -1.64 -7.99
CA PHE A 167 -6.14 -2.62 -8.60
C PHE A 167 -5.88 -4.05 -8.09
N THR A 168 -4.62 -4.38 -7.78
CA THR A 168 -4.26 -5.65 -7.14
C THR A 168 -4.84 -5.74 -5.71
N LEU A 169 -4.81 -4.65 -4.96
CA LEU A 169 -5.41 -4.58 -3.64
C LEU A 169 -6.94 -4.80 -3.72
N ILE A 170 -7.60 -4.13 -4.68
CA ILE A 170 -9.04 -4.30 -4.89
C ILE A 170 -9.37 -5.74 -5.32
N ASP A 171 -8.65 -6.29 -6.31
CA ASP A 171 -8.89 -7.66 -6.82
C ASP A 171 -8.77 -8.73 -5.72
N ASN A 172 -7.84 -8.56 -4.76
CA ASN A 172 -7.46 -9.63 -3.85
C ASN A 172 -7.92 -9.43 -2.39
N MET A 173 -8.15 -8.20 -1.96
CA MET A 173 -8.37 -7.90 -0.53
C MET A 173 -9.68 -7.18 -0.24
N VAL A 174 -10.26 -6.48 -1.23
CA VAL A 174 -11.50 -5.75 -1.01
C VAL A 174 -12.68 -6.57 -1.48
N PRO A 175 -13.69 -6.87 -0.61
CA PRO A 175 -14.87 -7.60 -1.02
C PRO A 175 -15.59 -6.90 -2.17
N PHE A 176 -15.93 -7.65 -3.23
CA PHE A 176 -16.59 -7.12 -4.42
C PHE A 176 -17.86 -6.32 -4.07
N GLU A 177 -18.70 -6.84 -3.17
CA GLU A 177 -19.93 -6.17 -2.78
C GLU A 177 -19.70 -4.80 -2.15
N LEU A 178 -18.60 -4.65 -1.41
CA LEU A 178 -18.25 -3.35 -0.83
C LEU A 178 -17.77 -2.37 -1.89
N VAL A 179 -16.92 -2.82 -2.84
CA VAL A 179 -16.49 -1.98 -3.96
C VAL A 179 -17.71 -1.56 -4.80
N ARG A 180 -18.62 -2.50 -5.08
CA ARG A 180 -19.86 -2.24 -5.79
C ARG A 180 -20.74 -1.22 -5.07
N HIS A 181 -20.89 -1.37 -3.75
CA HIS A 181 -21.68 -0.46 -2.92
C HIS A 181 -21.12 0.98 -2.96
N ILE A 182 -19.80 1.11 -2.86
CA ILE A 182 -19.14 2.41 -2.84
C ILE A 182 -19.13 3.07 -4.24
N TYR A 183 -18.88 2.32 -5.30
CA TYR A 183 -18.64 2.88 -6.63
C TYR A 183 -19.87 2.86 -7.55
N ALA A 184 -20.83 1.95 -7.35
CA ALA A 184 -21.95 1.76 -8.25
C ALA A 184 -23.33 2.19 -7.69
N GLU A 185 -23.42 2.48 -6.40
CA GLU A 185 -24.65 2.97 -5.77
C GLU A 185 -24.58 4.49 -5.55
N GLU A 186 -25.68 5.21 -5.87
CA GLU A 186 -25.78 6.64 -5.62
C GLU A 186 -25.88 6.95 -4.13
N LYS A 187 -24.80 7.43 -3.52
CA LYS A 187 -24.81 7.98 -2.16
C LYS A 187 -24.04 9.31 -2.12
N SER A 188 -24.57 10.25 -1.35
CA SER A 188 -23.94 11.55 -1.10
C SER A 188 -22.58 11.46 -0.39
N GLU A 189 -22.27 10.32 0.21
CA GLU A 189 -21.07 10.03 0.98
C GLU A 189 -19.85 9.67 0.11
N GLN A 190 -20.06 9.40 -1.19
CA GLN A 190 -18.98 9.15 -2.15
C GLN A 190 -18.09 10.39 -2.38
N GLN A 191 -18.58 11.57 -2.11
CA GLN A 191 -17.83 12.82 -2.33
C GLN A 191 -16.54 12.87 -1.50
N GLU A 192 -16.50 12.28 -0.33
CA GLU A 192 -15.31 12.29 0.52
C GLU A 192 -14.20 11.40 -0.04
N LEU A 193 -14.55 10.24 -0.60
CA LEU A 193 -13.59 9.37 -1.31
C LEU A 193 -13.01 10.04 -2.57
N LEU A 194 -13.71 11.00 -3.12
CA LEU A 194 -13.34 11.73 -4.34
C LEU A 194 -12.63 13.05 -4.04
N SER A 195 -12.42 13.39 -2.77
CA SER A 195 -11.87 14.69 -2.37
C SER A 195 -10.42 14.87 -2.84
N GLU A 196 -10.18 15.99 -3.50
CA GLU A 196 -8.84 16.45 -3.89
C GLU A 196 -7.91 16.69 -2.68
N THR A 197 -8.47 16.76 -1.47
CA THR A 197 -7.70 16.94 -0.24
C THR A 197 -7.00 15.68 0.20
N ARG A 198 -7.34 14.52 -0.33
CA ARG A 198 -6.78 13.22 0.03
C ARG A 198 -5.32 13.07 -0.37
N PHE A 199 -4.62 12.23 0.38
CA PHE A 199 -3.21 11.90 0.12
C PHE A 199 -2.99 11.35 -1.29
N TYR A 200 -3.86 10.46 -1.74
CA TYR A 200 -3.84 9.90 -3.10
C TYR A 200 -3.77 10.99 -4.17
N TYR A 201 -4.73 11.92 -4.17
CA TYR A 201 -4.82 12.96 -5.20
C TYR A 201 -3.57 13.87 -5.21
N LYS A 202 -3.12 14.28 -4.04
CA LYS A 202 -1.89 15.08 -3.88
C LYS A 202 -0.65 14.35 -4.39
N LEU A 203 -0.59 13.02 -4.15
CA LEU A 203 0.51 12.18 -4.62
C LEU A 203 0.55 12.10 -6.15
N ILE A 204 -0.58 11.78 -6.80
CA ILE A 204 -0.68 11.69 -8.25
C ILE A 204 -0.33 13.04 -8.89
N THR A 205 -0.93 14.13 -8.43
CA THR A 205 -0.64 15.49 -8.91
C THR A 205 0.85 15.82 -8.80
N ARG A 206 1.49 15.46 -7.69
CA ARG A 206 2.93 15.68 -7.50
C ARG A 206 3.76 14.91 -8.52
N ILE A 207 3.48 13.62 -8.73
CA ILE A 207 4.23 12.78 -9.69
C ILE A 207 4.07 13.35 -11.10
N ILE A 208 2.87 13.76 -11.49
CA ILE A 208 2.60 14.37 -12.81
C ILE A 208 3.39 15.67 -12.96
N ARG A 209 3.37 16.56 -11.96
CA ARG A 209 4.12 17.81 -11.95
C ARG A 209 5.64 17.59 -12.07
N ASP A 210 6.15 16.59 -11.36
CA ASP A 210 7.56 16.20 -11.44
C ASP A 210 7.89 15.71 -12.87
N GLY A 211 7.02 14.92 -13.50
CA GLY A 211 7.16 14.44 -14.87
C GLY A 211 7.09 15.57 -15.91
N GLN A 212 6.21 16.55 -15.72
CA GLN A 212 6.18 17.76 -16.55
C GLN A 212 7.45 18.59 -16.38
N SER A 213 7.97 18.68 -15.17
CA SER A 213 9.18 19.43 -14.87
C SER A 213 10.42 18.79 -15.49
N SER A 214 10.47 17.46 -15.51
CA SER A 214 11.56 16.69 -16.14
C SER A 214 11.44 16.58 -17.67
N GLY A 215 10.30 16.98 -18.25
CA GLY A 215 10.04 16.84 -19.70
C GLY A 215 9.61 15.43 -20.09
N GLU A 216 9.13 14.63 -19.16
CA GLU A 216 8.58 13.29 -19.43
C GLU A 216 7.11 13.37 -19.88
N PHE A 217 6.35 14.32 -19.33
CA PHE A 217 4.95 14.55 -19.65
C PHE A 217 4.74 15.91 -20.35
N ALA A 218 3.73 15.94 -21.20
CA ALA A 218 3.25 17.13 -21.89
C ALA A 218 2.77 18.22 -20.89
N ARG A 219 2.83 19.50 -21.32
CA ARG A 219 2.54 20.66 -20.47
C ARG A 219 1.37 21.50 -20.98
N GLU A 220 0.62 20.97 -21.94
CA GLU A 220 -0.56 21.61 -22.49
C GLU A 220 -1.66 21.76 -21.45
N GLU A 221 -1.76 20.78 -20.54
CA GLU A 221 -2.67 20.77 -19.41
C GLU A 221 -1.90 20.89 -18.10
N SER A 222 -2.53 21.43 -17.06
CA SER A 222 -1.94 21.50 -15.73
C SER A 222 -1.82 20.12 -15.09
N ALA A 223 -0.91 19.96 -14.14
CA ALA A 223 -0.77 18.69 -13.40
C ALA A 223 -2.05 18.33 -12.63
N GLU A 224 -2.80 19.31 -12.21
CA GLU A 224 -4.10 19.18 -11.53
C GLU A 224 -5.15 18.62 -12.48
N GLU A 225 -5.28 19.15 -13.68
CA GLU A 225 -6.23 18.66 -14.72
C GLU A 225 -5.92 17.24 -15.11
N ILE A 226 -4.66 16.92 -15.39
CA ILE A 226 -4.22 15.54 -15.71
C ILE A 226 -4.49 14.58 -14.55
N ALA A 227 -4.27 15.01 -13.29
CA ALA A 227 -4.54 14.20 -12.12
C ALA A 227 -6.04 13.93 -11.92
N GLU A 228 -6.91 14.90 -12.22
CA GLU A 228 -8.35 14.75 -12.19
C GLU A 228 -8.83 13.76 -13.25
N ASP A 229 -8.32 13.88 -14.48
CA ASP A 229 -8.62 12.95 -15.57
C ASP A 229 -8.15 11.54 -15.26
N TYR A 230 -6.93 11.39 -14.76
CA TYR A 230 -6.37 10.11 -14.34
C TYR A 230 -7.23 9.45 -13.25
N ALA A 231 -7.59 10.19 -12.20
CA ALA A 231 -8.44 9.70 -11.13
C ALA A 231 -9.87 9.37 -11.61
N SER A 232 -10.41 10.16 -12.56
CA SER A 232 -11.72 9.91 -13.16
C SER A 232 -11.72 8.64 -14.00
N LEU A 233 -10.62 8.39 -14.72
CA LEU A 233 -10.45 7.17 -15.50
C LEU A 233 -10.35 5.93 -14.59
N GLU A 234 -9.58 6.00 -13.50
CA GLU A 234 -9.51 4.91 -12.51
C GLU A 234 -10.90 4.57 -11.95
N ARG A 235 -11.64 5.58 -11.53
CA ARG A 235 -13.03 5.39 -11.02
C ARG A 235 -13.94 4.79 -12.06
N GLY A 236 -13.87 5.25 -13.30
CA GLY A 236 -14.66 4.71 -14.40
C GLY A 236 -14.36 3.24 -14.69
N ILE A 237 -13.09 2.84 -14.58
CA ILE A 237 -12.67 1.44 -14.73
C ILE A 237 -13.23 0.56 -13.59
N ILE A 238 -13.13 1.04 -12.35
CA ILE A 238 -13.69 0.33 -11.19
C ILE A 238 -15.21 0.22 -11.31
N TYR A 239 -15.89 1.29 -11.71
CA TYR A 239 -17.34 1.30 -11.93
C TYR A 239 -17.75 0.27 -13.01
N ASP A 240 -17.11 0.27 -14.21
CA ASP A 240 -17.38 -0.72 -15.27
C ASP A 240 -17.13 -2.15 -14.78
N TRP A 241 -16.10 -2.35 -13.99
CA TRP A 241 -15.80 -3.63 -13.35
C TRP A 241 -16.92 -4.07 -12.40
N CYS A 242 -17.45 -3.17 -11.57
CA CYS A 242 -18.58 -3.44 -10.69
C CYS A 242 -19.85 -3.78 -11.49
N VAL A 243 -20.18 -3.02 -12.53
CA VAL A 243 -21.36 -3.27 -13.40
C VAL A 243 -21.28 -4.63 -14.09
N ARG A 244 -20.07 -5.12 -14.38
CA ARG A 244 -19.83 -6.45 -14.97
C ARG A 244 -19.74 -7.58 -13.94
N GLY A 245 -20.04 -7.31 -12.68
CA GLY A 245 -20.05 -8.32 -11.62
C GLY A 245 -18.66 -8.82 -11.21
N GLY A 246 -17.59 -8.04 -11.44
CA GLY A 246 -16.24 -8.45 -11.06
C GLY A 246 -15.67 -9.66 -11.81
N ALA A 247 -16.28 -10.04 -12.94
CA ALA A 247 -16.00 -11.31 -13.64
C ALA A 247 -14.60 -11.40 -14.28
N VAL A 248 -13.89 -10.29 -14.38
CA VAL A 248 -12.54 -10.20 -14.97
C VAL A 248 -11.59 -9.52 -13.98
N SER A 249 -10.31 -9.84 -14.05
CA SER A 249 -9.31 -9.15 -13.20
C SER A 249 -9.28 -7.66 -13.52
N LEU A 250 -9.57 -6.85 -12.51
CA LEU A 250 -9.48 -5.39 -12.55
C LEU A 250 -8.05 -4.96 -12.90
N THR A 251 -7.05 -5.60 -12.28
CA THR A 251 -5.63 -5.33 -12.51
C THR A 251 -5.26 -5.49 -13.98
N LYS A 252 -5.60 -6.61 -14.63
CA LYS A 252 -5.24 -6.84 -16.02
C LYS A 252 -5.89 -5.86 -16.99
N LYS A 253 -7.22 -5.66 -16.85
CA LYS A 253 -7.98 -4.78 -17.73
C LYS A 253 -7.67 -3.32 -17.48
N GLY A 254 -7.67 -2.92 -16.22
CA GLY A 254 -7.50 -1.52 -15.83
C GLY A 254 -6.09 -1.01 -16.12
N GLN A 255 -5.06 -1.81 -15.83
CA GLN A 255 -3.68 -1.43 -16.11
C GLN A 255 -3.46 -1.11 -17.58
N SER A 256 -4.04 -1.89 -18.49
CA SER A 256 -3.93 -1.62 -19.93
C SER A 256 -4.51 -0.26 -20.33
N ILE A 257 -5.67 0.11 -19.76
CA ILE A 257 -6.34 1.38 -20.07
C ILE A 257 -5.55 2.56 -19.48
N ILE A 258 -5.11 2.46 -18.24
CA ILE A 258 -4.31 3.50 -17.57
C ILE A 258 -2.97 3.71 -18.30
N THR A 259 -2.29 2.62 -18.67
CA THR A 259 -1.04 2.71 -19.43
C THR A 259 -1.26 3.44 -20.76
N MET A 260 -2.32 3.12 -21.48
CA MET A 260 -2.65 3.79 -22.75
C MET A 260 -2.92 5.30 -22.56
N TYR A 261 -3.60 5.70 -21.49
CA TYR A 261 -3.81 7.11 -21.16
C TYR A 261 -2.48 7.81 -20.86
N LEU A 262 -1.64 7.19 -20.02
CA LEU A 262 -0.33 7.74 -19.67
C LEU A 262 0.62 7.84 -20.87
N GLU A 263 0.58 6.89 -21.81
CA GLU A 263 1.33 6.97 -23.07
C GLU A 263 0.87 8.15 -23.95
N HIS A 264 -0.41 8.56 -23.85
CA HIS A 264 -0.92 9.69 -24.60
C HIS A 264 -0.36 11.03 -24.10
N ILE A 265 -0.12 11.17 -22.81
CA ILE A 265 0.44 12.40 -22.21
C ILE A 265 1.95 12.40 -22.12
N LYS A 266 2.61 11.32 -22.51
CA LYS A 266 4.06 11.19 -22.54
C LYS A 266 4.63 11.89 -23.78
N LEU A 267 5.79 12.56 -23.63
CA LEU A 267 6.52 13.23 -24.71
C LEU A 267 7.49 12.29 -25.43
#